data_a9cbccb51904e0fa1de8c18d10c30bcc
#
_entry.id   a9cbccb51904e0fa1de8c18d10c30bcc
#
_cell.length_a   1.000
_cell.length_b   1.000
_cell.length_c   1.000
_cell.angle_alpha   90.00
_cell.angle_beta   90.00
_cell.angle_gamma   90.00
#
_symmetry.space_group_name_H-M   'P 1'
#
loop_
_entity.id
_entity.type
_entity.pdbx_description
1 polymer ?
#
loop_
_entity_poly.entity_id
_entity_poly.type
_entity_poly.pdbx_seq_one_letter_code
_entity_poly.pdbx_strand_id
1 'polypeptide(L)'
;MTAFNSPLNTWNQRFATDQYIFGEAPNAYLHSQVAHLQAGSALAVADGEGRNGVWLAEQGLAVDAFDFSENAIQKAQLLAERRMQSVQWHCSDWQSFNWKASHYTNVVGIFFQFAAPLERKALFAKMDESLKSGGTLIIQGYTVAQLQFNTGGPGKLAHMYDEPLMREAFADYDIIDLQTYEAQIDEGTAHKGMSGLLGLTARKR
;
A
#
# COMPACT_ATOMS: atom_id res chain seq x y z
N MET A 1 -29.82 -18.15 5.35
CA MET A 1 -29.06 -17.42 4.31
C MET A 1 -27.93 -16.71 5.02
N THR A 2 -26.73 -17.26 4.96
CA THR A 2 -25.53 -16.62 5.51
C THR A 2 -25.23 -15.41 4.65
N ALA A 3 -25.30 -14.20 5.24
CA ALA A 3 -24.88 -12.99 4.57
C ALA A 3 -23.42 -13.18 4.17
N PHE A 4 -23.14 -13.22 2.86
CA PHE A 4 -21.79 -13.14 2.35
C PHE A 4 -21.24 -11.79 2.85
N ASN A 5 -20.31 -11.81 3.82
CA ASN A 5 -19.60 -10.60 4.22
C ASN A 5 -18.86 -10.07 2.99
N SER A 6 -19.30 -8.93 2.50
CA SER A 6 -18.56 -8.25 1.43
C SER A 6 -17.17 -7.86 1.96
N PRO A 7 -16.14 -7.79 1.11
CA PRO A 7 -14.81 -7.32 1.53
C PRO A 7 -14.87 -6.01 2.31
N LEU A 8 -15.71 -5.08 1.91
CA LEU A 8 -15.95 -3.80 2.58
C LEU A 8 -16.42 -4.00 4.03
N ASN A 9 -17.46 -4.84 4.25
CA ASN A 9 -17.96 -5.08 5.60
C ASN A 9 -16.90 -5.74 6.48
N THR A 10 -16.14 -6.68 5.92
CA THR A 10 -15.06 -7.35 6.66
C THR A 10 -14.00 -6.36 7.12
N TRP A 11 -13.54 -5.46 6.24
CA TRP A 11 -12.51 -4.49 6.58
C TRP A 11 -13.05 -3.38 7.50
N ASN A 12 -14.27 -2.87 7.26
CA ASN A 12 -14.90 -1.93 8.18
C ASN A 12 -15.00 -2.49 9.61
N GLN A 13 -15.39 -3.77 9.76
CA GLN A 13 -15.42 -4.41 11.07
C GLN A 13 -14.03 -4.56 11.69
N ARG A 14 -13.01 -4.90 10.90
CA ARG A 14 -11.62 -5.00 11.39
C ARG A 14 -11.10 -3.66 11.91
N PHE A 15 -11.44 -2.57 11.24
CA PHE A 15 -11.03 -1.22 11.63
C PHE A 15 -11.94 -0.57 12.69
N ALA A 16 -13.05 -1.20 13.08
CA ALA A 16 -13.98 -0.70 14.10
C ALA A 16 -13.46 -0.89 15.54
N THR A 17 -12.17 -0.67 15.76
CA THR A 17 -11.50 -0.76 17.07
C THR A 17 -10.72 0.52 17.32
N ASP A 18 -10.48 0.87 18.58
CA ASP A 18 -9.66 2.04 18.93
C ASP A 18 -8.17 1.84 18.62
N GLN A 19 -7.73 0.58 18.55
CA GLN A 19 -6.34 0.25 18.25
C GLN A 19 -6.07 0.30 16.75
N TYR A 20 -4.92 0.86 16.36
CA TYR A 20 -4.39 0.79 15.00
C TYR A 20 -3.87 -0.63 14.74
N ILE A 21 -4.63 -1.42 13.98
CA ILE A 21 -4.34 -2.86 13.81
C ILE A 21 -3.05 -3.13 13.04
N PHE A 22 -2.59 -2.16 12.25
CA PHE A 22 -1.31 -2.19 11.54
C PHE A 22 -0.26 -1.26 12.16
N GLY A 23 -0.53 -0.73 13.37
CA GLY A 23 0.34 0.24 14.03
C GLY A 23 0.28 1.63 13.42
N GLU A 24 1.01 2.57 14.02
CA GLU A 24 1.05 3.97 13.61
C GLU A 24 2.39 4.38 12.96
N ALA A 25 3.42 3.54 13.08
CA ALA A 25 4.69 3.74 12.39
C ALA A 25 4.58 3.37 10.91
N PRO A 26 5.32 4.05 10.02
CA PRO A 26 5.35 3.68 8.62
C PRO A 26 5.84 2.24 8.43
N ASN A 27 5.46 1.62 7.35
CA ASN A 27 5.99 0.33 6.97
C ASN A 27 7.53 0.38 6.86
N ALA A 28 8.20 -0.64 7.38
CA ALA A 28 9.66 -0.67 7.50
C ALA A 28 10.37 -0.60 6.14
N TYR A 29 9.84 -1.29 5.11
CA TYR A 29 10.41 -1.22 3.76
C TYR A 29 10.23 0.18 3.17
N LEU A 30 9.03 0.75 3.23
CA LEU A 30 8.78 2.12 2.76
C LEU A 30 9.73 3.12 3.45
N HIS A 31 9.88 3.02 4.76
CA HIS A 31 10.79 3.88 5.53
C HIS A 31 12.24 3.74 5.05
N SER A 32 12.71 2.53 4.75
CA SER A 32 14.06 2.29 4.24
C SER A 32 14.32 2.91 2.86
N GLN A 33 13.25 3.17 2.08
CA GLN A 33 13.32 3.72 0.74
C GLN A 33 13.20 5.27 0.69
N VAL A 34 13.24 5.94 1.84
CA VAL A 34 13.06 7.40 1.95
C VAL A 34 13.97 8.21 1.00
N ALA A 35 15.21 7.77 0.79
CA ALA A 35 16.16 8.43 -0.10
C ALA A 35 15.75 8.42 -1.59
N HIS A 36 14.81 7.59 -1.96
CA HIS A 36 14.31 7.45 -3.33
C HIS A 36 13.03 8.24 -3.59
N LEU A 37 12.40 8.79 -2.55
CA LEU A 37 11.24 9.67 -2.69
C LEU A 37 11.61 10.95 -3.47
N GLN A 38 10.73 11.34 -4.38
CA GLN A 38 10.88 12.59 -5.14
C GLN A 38 10.08 13.69 -4.46
N ALA A 39 10.64 14.89 -4.36
CA ALA A 39 9.90 16.05 -3.89
C ALA A 39 8.63 16.29 -4.72
N GLY A 40 7.55 16.73 -4.09
CA GLY A 40 6.27 17.05 -4.74
C GLY A 40 5.10 16.32 -4.14
N SER A 41 4.47 15.40 -4.86
CA SER A 41 3.23 14.75 -4.43
C SER A 41 3.37 13.23 -4.32
N ALA A 42 2.54 12.61 -3.48
CA ALA A 42 2.46 11.16 -3.35
C ALA A 42 1.00 10.68 -3.39
N LEU A 43 0.80 9.48 -3.92
CA LEU A 43 -0.43 8.72 -3.77
C LEU A 43 -0.14 7.48 -2.91
N ALA A 44 -0.86 7.35 -1.79
CA ALA A 44 -0.88 6.14 -0.98
C ALA A 44 -2.11 5.29 -1.34
N VAL A 45 -1.87 4.11 -1.90
CA VAL A 45 -2.88 3.20 -2.46
C VAL A 45 -3.39 2.26 -1.38
N ALA A 46 -4.70 2.26 -1.11
CA ALA A 46 -5.35 1.42 -0.09
C ALA A 46 -4.61 1.52 1.27
N ASP A 47 -4.45 2.75 1.76
CA ASP A 47 -3.56 3.10 2.87
C ASP A 47 -4.10 2.70 4.26
N GLY A 48 -5.33 2.20 4.31
CA GLY A 48 -5.95 1.76 5.56
C GLY A 48 -6.05 2.89 6.58
N GLU A 49 -5.47 2.67 7.76
CA GLU A 49 -5.50 3.59 8.91
C GLU A 49 -4.49 4.76 8.79
N GLY A 50 -3.86 4.94 7.61
CA GLY A 50 -3.12 6.15 7.27
C GLY A 50 -1.65 6.20 7.67
N ARG A 51 -1.07 5.13 8.23
CA ARG A 51 0.31 5.14 8.74
C ARG A 51 1.36 5.55 7.71
N ASN A 52 1.19 5.11 6.45
CA ASN A 52 2.14 5.42 5.39
C ASN A 52 1.85 6.81 4.78
N GLY A 53 0.57 7.14 4.53
CA GLY A 53 0.18 8.46 4.02
C GLY A 53 0.58 9.60 4.94
N VAL A 54 0.37 9.44 6.25
CA VAL A 54 0.81 10.42 7.26
C VAL A 54 2.33 10.56 7.26
N TRP A 55 3.06 9.44 7.25
CA TRP A 55 4.51 9.48 7.20
C TRP A 55 5.05 10.12 5.91
N LEU A 56 4.44 9.87 4.75
CA LEU A 56 4.80 10.54 3.50
C LEU A 56 4.61 12.06 3.61
N ALA A 57 3.56 12.52 4.29
CA ALA A 57 3.36 13.94 4.57
C ALA A 57 4.43 14.51 5.52
N GLU A 58 4.87 13.75 6.52
CA GLU A 58 6.02 14.11 7.38
C GLU A 58 7.32 14.28 6.59
N GLN A 59 7.45 13.61 5.41
CA GLN A 59 8.58 13.83 4.49
C GLN A 59 8.42 15.10 3.62
N GLY A 60 7.37 15.89 3.84
CA GLY A 60 7.13 17.14 3.11
C GLY A 60 6.40 16.95 1.79
N LEU A 61 5.78 15.81 1.54
CA LEU A 61 5.02 15.54 0.32
C LEU A 61 3.57 16.00 0.43
N ALA A 62 3.00 16.50 -0.67
CA ALA A 62 1.57 16.69 -0.78
C ALA A 62 0.92 15.31 -1.07
N VAL A 63 0.16 14.78 -0.11
CA VAL A 63 -0.32 13.40 -0.15
C VAL A 63 -1.82 13.33 -0.42
N ASP A 64 -2.19 12.57 -1.47
CA ASP A 64 -3.50 11.96 -1.63
C ASP A 64 -3.43 10.50 -1.15
N ALA A 65 -4.43 10.04 -0.38
CA ALA A 65 -4.53 8.66 0.04
C ALA A 65 -5.97 8.17 -0.07
N PHE A 66 -6.17 6.92 -0.44
CA PHE A 66 -7.50 6.34 -0.45
C PHE A 66 -7.56 4.99 0.25
N ASP A 67 -8.70 4.71 0.83
CA ASP A 67 -9.13 3.38 1.27
C ASP A 67 -10.65 3.29 1.14
N PHE A 68 -11.19 2.10 0.97
CA PHE A 68 -12.64 1.93 0.82
C PHE A 68 -13.38 1.87 2.16
N SER A 69 -12.66 1.71 3.28
CA SER A 69 -13.21 1.62 4.60
C SER A 69 -13.37 3.00 5.25
N GLU A 70 -14.61 3.38 5.56
CA GLU A 70 -14.89 4.63 6.29
C GLU A 70 -14.21 4.67 7.66
N ASN A 71 -14.19 3.53 8.38
CA ASN A 71 -13.54 3.44 9.69
C ASN A 71 -12.02 3.64 9.58
N ALA A 72 -11.40 3.09 8.53
CA ALA A 72 -9.99 3.30 8.26
C ALA A 72 -9.70 4.78 7.99
N ILE A 73 -10.47 5.43 7.12
CA ILE A 73 -10.31 6.85 6.77
C ILE A 73 -10.49 7.75 8.01
N GLN A 74 -11.48 7.49 8.87
CA GLN A 74 -11.66 8.24 10.11
C GLN A 74 -10.43 8.15 11.02
N LYS A 75 -9.87 6.95 11.19
CA LYS A 75 -8.65 6.72 11.98
C LYS A 75 -7.43 7.38 11.34
N ALA A 76 -7.31 7.32 10.01
CA ALA A 76 -6.24 7.98 9.26
C ALA A 76 -6.28 9.51 9.47
N GLN A 77 -7.46 10.13 9.44
CA GLN A 77 -7.65 11.54 9.74
C GLN A 77 -7.20 11.90 11.17
N LEU A 78 -7.61 11.11 12.16
CA LEU A 78 -7.19 11.29 13.54
C LEU A 78 -5.68 11.14 13.73
N LEU A 79 -5.05 10.21 13.01
CA LEU A 79 -3.60 10.05 13.04
C LEU A 79 -2.90 11.28 12.45
N ALA A 80 -3.38 11.79 11.31
CA ALA A 80 -2.84 12.98 10.67
C ALA A 80 -2.95 14.21 11.58
N GLU A 81 -4.10 14.41 12.23
CA GLU A 81 -4.30 15.49 13.20
C GLU A 81 -3.31 15.41 14.36
N ARG A 82 -3.15 14.24 14.98
CA ARG A 82 -2.18 14.02 16.07
C ARG A 82 -0.74 14.29 15.67
N ARG A 83 -0.40 14.00 14.42
CA ARG A 83 0.92 14.21 13.82
C ARG A 83 1.09 15.60 13.20
N MET A 84 0.04 16.45 13.27
CA MET A 84 0.01 17.79 12.67
C MET A 84 0.34 17.76 11.17
N GLN A 85 -0.15 16.74 10.46
CA GLN A 85 0.02 16.56 9.02
C GLN A 85 -1.29 16.77 8.28
N SER A 86 -1.18 17.18 7.01
CA SER A 86 -2.32 17.32 6.11
C SER A 86 -2.21 16.28 4.99
N VAL A 87 -3.24 15.44 4.88
CA VAL A 87 -3.37 14.43 3.84
C VAL A 87 -4.77 14.53 3.24
N GLN A 88 -4.88 14.43 1.92
CA GLN A 88 -6.17 14.41 1.22
C GLN A 88 -6.71 12.99 1.22
N TRP A 89 -7.66 12.72 2.11
CA TRP A 89 -8.26 11.41 2.26
C TRP A 89 -9.44 11.21 1.33
N HIS A 90 -9.50 10.05 0.65
CA HIS A 90 -10.60 9.65 -0.24
C HIS A 90 -11.17 8.31 0.23
N CYS A 91 -12.43 8.29 0.69
CA CYS A 91 -13.14 7.05 0.97
C CYS A 91 -13.65 6.47 -0.35
N SER A 92 -12.88 5.59 -0.96
CA SER A 92 -13.16 5.04 -2.29
C SER A 92 -12.47 3.71 -2.49
N ASP A 93 -13.09 2.81 -3.23
CA ASP A 93 -12.37 1.66 -3.80
C ASP A 93 -11.48 2.07 -4.98
N TRP A 94 -10.58 1.18 -5.38
CA TRP A 94 -9.63 1.47 -6.46
C TRP A 94 -10.28 1.65 -7.85
N GLN A 95 -11.49 1.13 -8.06
CA GLN A 95 -12.21 1.24 -9.34
C GLN A 95 -12.91 2.59 -9.46
N SER A 96 -13.42 3.10 -8.35
CA SER A 96 -14.15 4.37 -8.26
C SER A 96 -13.23 5.56 -7.94
N PHE A 97 -12.00 5.31 -7.48
CA PHE A 97 -11.04 6.37 -7.19
C PHE A 97 -10.74 7.22 -8.44
N ASN A 98 -10.73 8.54 -8.27
CA ASN A 98 -10.43 9.49 -9.35
C ASN A 98 -8.93 9.53 -9.63
N TRP A 99 -8.42 8.54 -10.38
CA TRP A 99 -7.03 8.47 -10.80
C TRP A 99 -6.66 9.65 -11.70
N LYS A 100 -5.68 10.44 -11.29
CA LYS A 100 -5.20 11.62 -12.02
C LYS A 100 -3.97 11.21 -12.84
N ALA A 101 -4.06 11.25 -14.17
CA ALA A 101 -2.94 10.89 -15.06
C ALA A 101 -1.73 11.82 -14.86
N SER A 102 -0.52 11.25 -14.80
CA SER A 102 0.77 11.94 -14.65
C SER A 102 0.74 13.05 -13.60
N HIS A 103 0.19 12.74 -12.43
CA HIS A 103 -0.03 13.73 -11.37
C HIS A 103 0.96 13.60 -10.21
N TYR A 104 1.26 12.39 -9.80
CA TYR A 104 2.08 12.13 -8.62
C TYR A 104 3.55 11.96 -8.98
N THR A 105 4.45 12.45 -8.11
CA THR A 105 5.88 12.19 -8.19
C THR A 105 6.25 10.89 -7.49
N ASN A 106 5.38 10.39 -6.60
CA ASN A 106 5.54 9.10 -5.92
C ASN A 106 4.20 8.36 -5.91
N VAL A 107 4.20 7.06 -6.14
CA VAL A 107 3.06 6.17 -5.92
C VAL A 107 3.50 5.03 -5.02
N VAL A 108 2.78 4.83 -3.93
CA VAL A 108 3.12 3.88 -2.88
C VAL A 108 1.98 2.91 -2.65
N GLY A 109 2.27 1.61 -2.69
CA GLY A 109 1.31 0.56 -2.39
C GLY A 109 1.91 -0.48 -1.44
N ILE A 110 1.41 -0.53 -0.20
CA ILE A 110 1.92 -1.39 0.86
C ILE A 110 0.85 -2.39 1.29
N PHE A 111 1.11 -3.69 1.13
CA PHE A 111 0.20 -4.79 1.49
C PHE A 111 -1.21 -4.68 0.89
N PHE A 112 -1.32 -4.18 -0.32
CA PHE A 112 -2.59 -3.97 -1.06
C PHE A 112 -2.97 -5.15 -1.98
N GLN A 113 -2.65 -6.38 -1.56
CA GLN A 113 -2.81 -7.62 -2.33
C GLN A 113 -4.25 -8.18 -2.30
N PHE A 114 -5.24 -7.31 -2.47
CA PHE A 114 -6.66 -7.69 -2.50
C PHE A 114 -7.14 -8.09 -3.91
N ALA A 115 -6.45 -7.62 -4.96
CA ALA A 115 -6.86 -7.79 -6.34
C ALA A 115 -6.43 -9.15 -6.92
N ALA A 116 -7.35 -9.86 -7.57
CA ALA A 116 -7.07 -11.05 -8.35
C ALA A 116 -6.20 -10.70 -9.59
N PRO A 117 -5.56 -11.67 -10.27
CA PRO A 117 -4.58 -11.38 -11.32
C PRO A 117 -5.03 -10.38 -12.40
N LEU A 118 -6.26 -10.49 -12.91
CA LEU A 118 -6.77 -9.55 -13.92
C LEU A 118 -7.01 -8.16 -13.35
N GLU A 119 -7.59 -8.07 -12.16
CA GLU A 119 -7.82 -6.80 -11.46
C GLU A 119 -6.49 -6.16 -11.05
N ARG A 120 -5.52 -6.97 -10.60
CA ARG A 120 -4.17 -6.51 -10.26
C ARG A 120 -3.47 -5.85 -11.43
N LYS A 121 -3.58 -6.44 -12.64
CA LYS A 121 -3.04 -5.84 -13.86
C LYS A 121 -3.66 -4.47 -14.13
N ALA A 122 -4.97 -4.34 -13.98
CA ALA A 122 -5.68 -3.07 -14.16
C ALA A 122 -5.29 -2.04 -13.07
N LEU A 123 -5.17 -2.47 -11.81
CA LEU A 123 -4.73 -1.62 -10.71
C LEU A 123 -3.29 -1.10 -10.92
N PHE A 124 -2.36 -1.98 -11.31
CA PHE A 124 -0.98 -1.57 -11.62
C PHE A 124 -0.92 -0.59 -12.81
N ALA A 125 -1.76 -0.78 -13.84
CA ALA A 125 -1.87 0.17 -14.93
C ALA A 125 -2.37 1.56 -14.46
N LYS A 126 -3.31 1.61 -13.52
CA LYS A 126 -3.78 2.87 -12.92
C LYS A 126 -2.70 3.55 -12.08
N MET A 127 -1.91 2.78 -11.33
CA MET A 127 -0.76 3.30 -10.59
C MET A 127 0.28 3.88 -11.56
N ASP A 128 0.57 3.17 -12.65
CA ASP A 128 1.47 3.65 -13.70
C ASP A 128 0.95 4.93 -14.36
N GLU A 129 -0.31 4.96 -14.83
CA GLU A 129 -0.91 6.14 -15.45
C GLU A 129 -0.84 7.38 -14.54
N SER A 130 -0.99 7.21 -13.22
CA SER A 130 -1.00 8.32 -12.27
C SER A 130 0.39 8.85 -11.92
N LEU A 131 1.43 8.04 -12.13
CA LEU A 131 2.82 8.40 -11.84
C LEU A 131 3.41 9.20 -13.01
N LYS A 132 4.08 10.31 -12.68
CA LYS A 132 4.85 11.11 -13.65
C LYS A 132 6.06 10.33 -14.17
N SER A 133 6.52 10.65 -15.40
CA SER A 133 7.86 10.24 -15.84
C SER A 133 8.91 10.78 -14.87
N GLY A 134 9.92 10.00 -14.54
CA GLY A 134 10.89 10.28 -13.50
C GLY A 134 10.38 10.09 -12.07
N GLY A 135 9.12 9.73 -11.88
CA GLY A 135 8.52 9.48 -10.57
C GLY A 135 8.93 8.13 -9.97
N THR A 136 8.78 8.00 -8.65
CA THR A 136 9.13 6.79 -7.89
C THR A 136 7.90 5.96 -7.59
N LEU A 137 7.98 4.67 -7.90
CA LEU A 137 7.03 3.65 -7.49
C LEU A 137 7.64 2.84 -6.34
N ILE A 138 6.90 2.67 -5.23
CA ILE A 138 7.29 1.81 -4.11
C ILE A 138 6.15 0.83 -3.83
N ILE A 139 6.46 -0.46 -3.87
CA ILE A 139 5.51 -1.54 -3.58
C ILE A 139 6.12 -2.47 -2.55
N GLN A 140 5.34 -2.87 -1.54
CA GLN A 140 5.64 -4.03 -0.72
C GLN A 140 4.42 -4.95 -0.63
N GLY A 141 4.69 -6.24 -0.62
CA GLY A 141 3.66 -7.26 -0.45
C GLY A 141 4.25 -8.60 -0.01
N TYR A 142 3.36 -9.57 0.18
CA TYR A 142 3.73 -10.92 0.56
C TYR A 142 4.09 -11.77 -0.66
N THR A 143 5.10 -12.63 -0.50
CA THR A 143 5.47 -13.68 -1.45
C THR A 143 4.73 -14.99 -1.18
N VAL A 144 4.90 -15.96 -2.08
CA VAL A 144 4.36 -17.33 -1.89
C VAL A 144 4.86 -17.97 -0.59
N ALA A 145 6.08 -17.64 -0.14
CA ALA A 145 6.65 -18.12 1.13
C ALA A 145 5.76 -17.76 2.34
N GLN A 146 4.97 -16.69 2.27
CA GLN A 146 4.05 -16.29 3.33
C GLN A 146 3.04 -17.37 3.72
N LEU A 147 2.64 -18.23 2.77
CA LEU A 147 1.63 -19.26 3.02
C LEU A 147 2.06 -20.29 4.09
N GLN A 148 3.36 -20.46 4.31
CA GLN A 148 3.89 -21.37 5.35
C GLN A 148 3.90 -20.74 6.75
N PHE A 149 3.89 -19.39 6.86
CA PHE A 149 4.03 -18.70 8.15
C PHE A 149 2.72 -18.44 8.87
N ASN A 150 1.60 -18.29 8.15
CA ASN A 150 0.27 -17.99 8.72
C ASN A 150 0.23 -16.73 9.62
N THR A 151 1.09 -15.75 9.35
CA THR A 151 1.26 -14.53 10.16
C THR A 151 0.58 -13.30 9.56
N GLY A 152 -0.24 -13.48 8.52
CA GLY A 152 -0.96 -12.43 7.79
C GLY A 152 -1.02 -12.69 6.30
N GLY A 153 -1.44 -11.68 5.55
CA GLY A 153 -1.54 -11.72 4.09
C GLY A 153 -2.89 -12.27 3.57
N PRO A 154 -3.07 -12.29 2.24
CA PRO A 154 -4.36 -12.62 1.62
C PRO A 154 -4.73 -14.12 1.69
N GLY A 155 -3.79 -15.00 2.08
CA GLY A 155 -4.02 -16.46 2.15
C GLY A 155 -4.30 -17.15 0.80
N LYS A 156 -4.16 -16.46 -0.32
CA LYS A 156 -4.46 -16.94 -1.67
C LYS A 156 -3.22 -16.85 -2.55
N LEU A 157 -2.77 -17.98 -3.09
CA LEU A 157 -1.59 -18.06 -3.96
C LEU A 157 -1.64 -17.05 -5.12
N ALA A 158 -2.78 -16.90 -5.79
CA ALA A 158 -2.94 -16.00 -6.92
C ALA A 158 -2.74 -14.50 -6.58
N HIS A 159 -2.81 -14.13 -5.30
CA HIS A 159 -2.63 -12.77 -4.83
C HIS A 159 -1.19 -12.47 -4.38
N MET A 160 -0.34 -13.50 -4.26
CA MET A 160 1.06 -13.33 -3.86
C MET A 160 1.88 -12.69 -4.97
N TYR A 161 2.97 -12.05 -4.57
CA TYR A 161 3.90 -11.40 -5.49
C TYR A 161 5.18 -12.21 -5.62
N ASP A 162 5.81 -12.11 -6.79
CA ASP A 162 7.15 -12.60 -7.08
C ASP A 162 7.91 -11.61 -7.98
N GLU A 163 9.21 -11.79 -8.10
CA GLU A 163 10.04 -10.89 -8.92
C GLU A 163 9.67 -10.93 -10.42
N PRO A 164 9.39 -12.09 -11.05
CA PRO A 164 8.95 -12.13 -12.44
C PRO A 164 7.71 -11.27 -12.70
N LEU A 165 6.71 -11.35 -11.83
CA LEU A 165 5.50 -10.54 -11.90
C LEU A 165 5.82 -9.04 -11.89
N MET A 166 6.70 -8.60 -10.95
CA MET A 166 7.05 -7.19 -10.83
C MET A 166 7.85 -6.70 -12.04
N ARG A 167 8.78 -7.50 -12.54
CA ARG A 167 9.57 -7.17 -13.75
C ARG A 167 8.70 -7.10 -14.99
N GLU A 168 7.71 -7.96 -15.13
CA GLU A 168 6.75 -7.91 -16.24
C GLU A 168 5.84 -6.69 -16.13
N ALA A 169 5.26 -6.46 -14.95
CA ALA A 169 4.30 -5.37 -14.74
C ALA A 169 4.91 -3.97 -14.91
N PHE A 170 6.20 -3.81 -14.57
CA PHE A 170 6.93 -2.54 -14.60
C PHE A 170 8.18 -2.62 -15.50
N ALA A 171 8.05 -3.25 -16.66
CA ALA A 171 9.16 -3.47 -17.61
C ALA A 171 9.78 -2.15 -18.12
N ASP A 172 8.98 -1.08 -18.18
CA ASP A 172 9.41 0.26 -18.63
C ASP A 172 9.99 1.12 -17.50
N TYR A 173 10.28 0.51 -16.34
CA TYR A 173 10.87 1.20 -15.20
C TYR A 173 12.35 0.86 -15.02
N ASP A 174 13.11 1.80 -14.49
CA ASP A 174 14.45 1.54 -13.96
C ASP A 174 14.30 0.99 -12.53
N ILE A 175 14.55 -0.31 -12.36
CA ILE A 175 14.48 -0.97 -11.07
C ILE A 175 15.65 -0.50 -10.20
N ILE A 176 15.33 0.14 -9.06
CA ILE A 176 16.31 0.60 -8.08
C ILE A 176 16.57 -0.50 -7.05
N ASP A 177 15.48 -1.09 -6.53
CA ASP A 177 15.51 -2.21 -5.59
C ASP A 177 14.39 -3.19 -5.92
N LEU A 178 14.70 -4.46 -6.01
CA LEU A 178 13.72 -5.54 -6.14
C LEU A 178 14.28 -6.77 -5.46
N GLN A 179 13.68 -7.12 -4.35
CA GLN A 179 14.14 -8.23 -3.53
C GLN A 179 13.00 -9.03 -2.91
N THR A 180 13.19 -10.32 -2.78
CA THR A 180 12.39 -11.19 -1.93
C THR A 180 13.20 -11.57 -0.69
N TYR A 181 12.56 -11.52 0.47
CA TYR A 181 13.23 -11.79 1.74
C TYR A 181 12.25 -12.30 2.79
N GLU A 182 12.79 -12.92 3.81
CA GLU A 182 12.03 -13.30 5.01
C GLU A 182 12.46 -12.42 6.18
N ALA A 183 11.49 -11.90 6.91
CA ALA A 183 11.76 -11.06 8.08
C ALA A 183 10.70 -11.23 9.16
N GLN A 184 11.15 -11.06 10.40
CA GLN A 184 10.25 -10.89 11.52
C GLN A 184 9.66 -9.47 11.44
N ILE A 185 8.35 -9.36 11.23
CA ILE A 185 7.65 -8.08 11.27
C ILE A 185 6.87 -7.95 12.56
N ASP A 186 6.74 -6.71 13.04
CA ASP A 186 5.92 -6.32 14.19
C ASP A 186 5.27 -4.97 13.87
N GLU A 187 4.32 -5.01 12.95
CA GLU A 187 3.58 -3.86 12.44
C GLU A 187 2.12 -3.94 12.93
N GLY A 188 1.91 -3.69 14.21
CA GLY A 188 0.61 -3.82 14.86
C GLY A 188 0.17 -5.26 15.11
N THR A 189 -1.09 -5.45 15.45
CA THR A 189 -1.64 -6.77 15.83
C THR A 189 -1.93 -7.68 14.63
N ALA A 190 -2.11 -7.10 13.44
CA ALA A 190 -2.49 -7.82 12.23
C ALA A 190 -1.32 -8.21 11.32
N HIS A 191 -0.13 -7.60 11.51
CA HIS A 191 1.10 -7.93 10.81
C HIS A 191 2.19 -8.24 11.83
N LYS A 192 2.18 -9.44 12.37
CA LYS A 192 3.13 -9.85 13.41
C LYS A 192 3.62 -11.27 13.20
N GLY A 193 4.94 -11.42 13.11
CA GLY A 193 5.60 -12.72 12.99
C GLY A 193 6.51 -12.83 11.77
N MET A 194 7.11 -14.00 11.58
CA MET A 194 7.94 -14.30 10.41
C MET A 194 7.09 -14.15 9.13
N SER A 195 7.61 -13.49 8.14
CA SER A 195 6.88 -13.16 6.91
C SER A 195 7.77 -13.26 5.68
N GLY A 196 7.23 -13.83 4.60
CA GLY A 196 7.84 -13.85 3.29
C GLY A 196 7.41 -12.62 2.48
N LEU A 197 8.34 -11.74 2.16
CA LEU A 197 8.11 -10.40 1.67
C LEU A 197 8.76 -10.18 0.30
N LEU A 198 8.17 -9.28 -0.48
CA LEU A 198 8.78 -8.69 -1.67
C LEU A 198 8.72 -7.18 -1.52
N GLY A 199 9.84 -6.51 -1.79
CA GLY A 199 9.95 -5.06 -1.93
C GLY A 199 10.34 -4.68 -3.36
N LEU A 200 9.69 -3.67 -3.91
CA LEU A 200 10.03 -3.04 -5.19
C LEU A 200 10.13 -1.54 -5.00
N THR A 201 11.24 -0.96 -5.42
CA THR A 201 11.41 0.47 -5.64
C THR A 201 11.92 0.69 -7.06
N ALA A 202 11.21 1.48 -7.84
CA ALA A 202 11.52 1.68 -9.25
C ALA A 202 11.23 3.12 -9.72
N ARG A 203 11.93 3.55 -10.76
CA ARG A 203 11.79 4.87 -11.39
C ARG A 203 11.11 4.72 -12.74
N LYS A 204 10.00 5.44 -12.94
CA LYS A 204 9.33 5.47 -14.25
C LYS A 204 10.19 6.23 -15.26
N ARG A 205 10.44 5.63 -16.43
CA ARG A 205 11.19 6.29 -17.55
C ARG A 205 10.38 7.39 -18.20
#